data_98b7513186e24ca89938828314c8efa3
#
_entry.id   98b7513186e24ca89938828314c8efa3
#
_cell.length_a   1.000
_cell.length_b   1.000
_cell.length_c   1.000
_cell.angle_alpha   90.00
_cell.angle_beta   90.00
_cell.angle_gamma   90.00
#
_symmetry.space_group_name_H-M   'P 1'
#
loop_
_entity.id
_entity.type
_entity.pdbx_description
1 polymer ?
#
loop_
_entity_poly.entity_id
_entity_poly.type
_entity_poly.pdbx_seq_one_letter_code
_entity_poly.pdbx_strand_id
1 'polypeptide(L)'
;MNIKIIPCEKTHIEDAIELAYLSWQPIYDYYRETLGEKMFDILYKDWKEQKRQRIYNGLTSGRGYIALADGQPAGFIFYVIDDAKKVGAVEENAVNPKFRGLGIAQKMYDFVFDKIRQEGMVCAMVSTGLDEAHAPARRAYEKAGFDRSLESVRYYREL
;
A
#
# COMPACT_ATOMS: atom_id res chain seq x y z
N MET A 1 -3.39 23.75 -4.79
CA MET A 1 -2.99 22.44 -5.35
C MET A 1 -4.22 21.61 -5.63
N ASN A 2 -4.36 21.17 -6.85
CA ASN A 2 -5.49 20.35 -7.28
C ASN A 2 -5.11 18.86 -7.16
N ILE A 3 -5.77 18.12 -6.26
CA ILE A 3 -5.55 16.68 -6.09
C ILE A 3 -6.74 15.96 -6.71
N LYS A 4 -6.45 15.05 -7.66
CA LYS A 4 -7.42 14.18 -8.32
C LYS A 4 -7.06 12.73 -8.10
N ILE A 5 -8.05 11.87 -7.85
CA ILE A 5 -7.88 10.42 -7.85
C ILE A 5 -8.53 9.88 -9.12
N ILE A 6 -7.76 9.18 -9.92
CA ILE A 6 -8.19 8.65 -11.22
C ILE A 6 -7.91 7.15 -11.30
N PRO A 7 -8.65 6.39 -12.13
CA PRO A 7 -8.27 5.02 -12.44
C PRO A 7 -6.85 4.96 -13.00
N CYS A 8 -6.12 3.90 -12.65
CA CYS A 8 -4.76 3.72 -13.17
C CYS A 8 -4.78 3.42 -14.66
N GLU A 9 -3.99 4.16 -15.43
CA GLU A 9 -3.71 3.90 -16.84
C GLU A 9 -2.30 3.31 -17.01
N LYS A 10 -2.04 2.67 -18.14
CA LYS A 10 -0.73 2.04 -18.42
C LYS A 10 0.45 2.99 -18.26
N THR A 11 0.26 4.26 -18.60
CA THR A 11 1.28 5.31 -18.50
C THR A 11 1.71 5.63 -17.08
N HIS A 12 0.89 5.27 -16.06
CA HIS A 12 1.18 5.54 -14.65
C HIS A 12 1.90 4.38 -13.94
N ILE A 13 1.96 3.20 -14.55
CA ILE A 13 2.40 1.98 -13.85
C ILE A 13 3.87 2.05 -13.45
N GLU A 14 4.75 2.49 -14.34
CA GLU A 14 6.19 2.55 -14.02
C GLU A 14 6.47 3.56 -12.90
N ASP A 15 5.84 4.73 -12.91
CA ASP A 15 5.97 5.71 -11.84
C ASP A 15 5.49 5.16 -10.48
N ALA A 16 4.40 4.38 -10.49
CA ALA A 16 3.88 3.73 -9.29
C ALA A 16 4.83 2.62 -8.78
N ILE A 17 5.45 1.85 -9.67
CA ILE A 17 6.43 0.82 -9.32
C ILE A 17 7.68 1.46 -8.70
N GLU A 18 8.22 2.51 -9.31
CA GLU A 18 9.36 3.25 -8.75
C GLU A 18 9.03 3.84 -7.37
N LEU A 19 7.83 4.40 -7.22
CA LEU A 19 7.34 4.89 -5.94
C LEU A 19 7.23 3.77 -4.91
N ALA A 20 6.76 2.58 -5.32
CA ALA A 20 6.71 1.41 -4.45
C ALA A 20 8.12 1.00 -3.98
N TYR A 21 9.11 0.94 -4.86
CA TYR A 21 10.48 0.63 -4.47
C TYR A 21 11.01 1.61 -3.41
N LEU A 22 10.84 2.90 -3.62
CA LEU A 22 11.24 3.93 -2.65
C LEU A 22 10.52 3.77 -1.30
N SER A 23 9.24 3.45 -1.33
CA SER A 23 8.40 3.37 -0.12
C SER A 23 8.67 2.11 0.70
N TRP A 24 8.99 0.99 0.06
CA TRP A 24 9.24 -0.30 0.73
C TRP A 24 10.72 -0.56 1.04
N GLN A 25 11.66 0.19 0.45
CA GLN A 25 13.09 0.01 0.73
C GLN A 25 13.41 0.01 2.24
N PRO A 26 12.93 0.97 3.06
CA PRO A 26 13.24 0.96 4.51
C PRO A 26 12.68 -0.27 5.24
N ILE A 27 11.57 -0.84 4.75
CA ILE A 27 10.96 -2.04 5.32
C ILE A 27 11.83 -3.25 5.04
N TYR A 28 12.32 -3.41 3.81
CA TYR A 28 13.18 -4.52 3.44
C TYR A 28 14.59 -4.39 4.04
N ASP A 29 15.08 -3.17 4.25
CA ASP A 29 16.31 -2.92 5.01
C ASP A 29 16.14 -3.39 6.46
N TYR A 30 15.04 -3.06 7.12
CA TYR A 30 14.70 -3.56 8.45
C TYR A 30 14.59 -5.10 8.49
N TYR A 31 13.99 -5.72 7.47
CA TYR A 31 13.90 -7.19 7.39
C TYR A 31 15.30 -7.81 7.27
N ARG A 32 16.19 -7.22 6.47
CA ARG A 32 17.58 -7.68 6.30
C ARG A 32 18.36 -7.59 7.63
N GLU A 33 18.25 -6.48 8.33
CA GLU A 33 18.87 -6.31 9.64
C GLU A 33 18.35 -7.30 10.68
N THR A 34 17.05 -7.54 10.70
CA THR A 34 16.40 -8.41 11.69
C THR A 34 16.65 -9.89 11.44
N LEU A 35 16.60 -10.32 10.19
CA LEU A 35 16.70 -11.75 9.81
C LEU A 35 18.14 -12.20 9.54
N GLY A 36 19.05 -11.26 9.24
CA GLY A 36 20.38 -11.53 8.71
C GLY A 36 20.38 -11.89 7.22
N GLU A 37 21.53 -11.78 6.57
CA GLU A 37 21.69 -11.93 5.11
C GLU A 37 21.15 -13.27 4.60
N LYS A 38 21.50 -14.38 5.25
CA LYS A 38 21.13 -15.72 4.79
C LYS A 38 19.62 -15.92 4.75
N MET A 39 18.90 -15.58 5.81
CA MET A 39 17.45 -15.69 5.84
C MET A 39 16.78 -14.68 4.90
N PHE A 40 17.31 -13.46 4.86
CA PHE A 40 16.79 -12.45 3.94
C PHE A 40 16.90 -12.89 2.49
N ASP A 41 18.03 -13.46 2.06
CA ASP A 41 18.22 -13.93 0.70
C ASP A 41 17.28 -15.10 0.35
N ILE A 42 17.02 -15.97 1.31
CA ILE A 42 16.05 -17.08 1.10
C ILE A 42 14.63 -16.52 0.90
N LEU A 43 14.23 -15.52 1.67
CA LEU A 43 12.84 -15.08 1.77
C LEU A 43 12.53 -13.89 0.85
N TYR A 44 13.49 -12.98 0.65
CA TYR A 44 13.22 -11.65 0.12
C TYR A 44 14.23 -11.12 -0.91
N LYS A 45 15.22 -11.89 -1.38
CA LYS A 45 16.22 -11.39 -2.36
C LYS A 45 15.57 -10.77 -3.60
N ASP A 46 14.46 -11.33 -4.06
CA ASP A 46 13.75 -10.93 -5.27
C ASP A 46 12.56 -9.99 -4.95
N TRP A 47 12.58 -9.30 -3.80
CA TRP A 47 11.43 -8.51 -3.35
C TRP A 47 11.01 -7.42 -4.33
N LYS A 48 11.94 -6.82 -5.07
CA LYS A 48 11.62 -5.79 -6.07
C LYS A 48 10.81 -6.37 -7.22
N GLU A 49 11.19 -7.54 -7.73
CA GLU A 49 10.44 -8.20 -8.79
C GLU A 49 9.06 -8.64 -8.31
N GLN A 50 8.97 -9.21 -7.11
CA GLN A 50 7.68 -9.58 -6.52
C GLN A 50 6.80 -8.35 -6.29
N LYS A 51 7.38 -7.23 -5.82
CA LYS A 51 6.69 -5.96 -5.65
C LYS A 51 6.20 -5.40 -6.98
N ARG A 52 7.06 -5.39 -8.00
CA ARG A 52 6.69 -4.98 -9.36
C ARG A 52 5.45 -5.72 -9.86
N GLN A 53 5.48 -7.05 -9.77
CA GLN A 53 4.37 -7.88 -10.21
C GLN A 53 3.09 -7.59 -9.43
N ARG A 54 3.20 -7.43 -8.12
CA ARG A 54 2.07 -7.12 -7.24
C ARG A 54 1.44 -5.75 -7.56
N ILE A 55 2.26 -4.72 -7.72
CA ILE A 55 1.80 -3.37 -8.10
C ILE A 55 1.13 -3.40 -9.48
N TYR A 56 1.77 -4.03 -10.45
CA TYR A 56 1.20 -4.17 -11.80
C TYR A 56 -0.19 -4.83 -11.75
N ASN A 57 -0.29 -6.00 -11.12
CA ASN A 57 -1.55 -6.75 -11.01
C ASN A 57 -2.63 -5.94 -10.27
N GLY A 58 -2.27 -5.31 -9.16
CA GLY A 58 -3.21 -4.51 -8.37
C GLY A 58 -3.73 -3.30 -9.12
N LEU A 59 -2.84 -2.54 -9.76
CA LEU A 59 -3.21 -1.34 -10.49
C LEU A 59 -4.00 -1.63 -11.78
N THR A 60 -3.80 -2.80 -12.41
CA THR A 60 -4.52 -3.22 -13.62
C THR A 60 -5.80 -4.02 -13.35
N SER A 61 -6.12 -4.29 -12.08
CA SER A 61 -7.27 -5.11 -11.67
C SER A 61 -8.66 -4.46 -11.90
N GLY A 62 -8.69 -3.19 -12.27
CA GLY A 62 -9.92 -2.38 -12.30
C GLY A 62 -10.25 -1.71 -10.94
N ARG A 63 -9.47 -2.00 -9.88
CA ARG A 63 -9.57 -1.38 -8.55
C ARG A 63 -8.28 -0.66 -8.15
N GLY A 64 -7.47 -0.27 -9.13
CA GLY A 64 -6.24 0.48 -8.97
C GLY A 64 -6.40 1.94 -9.37
N TYR A 65 -5.87 2.85 -8.53
CA TYR A 65 -6.03 4.29 -8.69
C TYR A 65 -4.72 5.03 -8.48
N ILE A 66 -4.59 6.16 -9.16
CA ILE A 66 -3.47 7.09 -9.06
C ILE A 66 -3.97 8.41 -8.49
N ALA A 67 -3.24 8.93 -7.52
CA ALA A 67 -3.41 10.29 -7.06
C ALA A 67 -2.53 11.23 -7.89
N LEU A 68 -3.13 12.23 -8.49
CA LEU A 68 -2.42 13.31 -9.21
C LEU A 68 -2.47 14.59 -8.37
N ALA A 69 -1.33 15.26 -8.22
CA ALA A 69 -1.22 16.59 -7.65
C ALA A 69 -0.78 17.56 -8.77
N ASP A 70 -1.65 18.51 -9.12
CA ASP A 70 -1.45 19.41 -10.26
C ASP A 70 -1.02 18.69 -11.55
N GLY A 71 -1.61 17.50 -11.79
CA GLY A 71 -1.35 16.65 -12.95
C GLY A 71 -0.13 15.73 -12.85
N GLN A 72 0.64 15.78 -11.76
CA GLN A 72 1.80 14.92 -11.55
C GLN A 72 1.45 13.70 -10.69
N PRO A 73 1.96 12.48 -10.99
CA PRO A 73 1.77 11.31 -10.15
C PRO A 73 2.31 11.53 -8.73
N ALA A 74 1.41 11.51 -7.75
CA ALA A 74 1.71 11.82 -6.35
C ALA A 74 1.48 10.65 -5.40
N GLY A 75 0.81 9.59 -5.85
CA GLY A 75 0.57 8.40 -5.07
C GLY A 75 -0.24 7.37 -5.84
N PHE A 76 -0.34 6.18 -5.28
CA PHE A 76 -1.20 5.13 -5.79
C PHE A 76 -1.87 4.36 -4.65
N ILE A 77 -2.98 3.71 -4.96
CA ILE A 77 -3.71 2.82 -4.05
C ILE A 77 -4.48 1.79 -4.86
N PHE A 78 -4.56 0.56 -4.37
CA PHE A 78 -5.49 -0.43 -4.87
C PHE A 78 -6.05 -1.30 -3.75
N TYR A 79 -7.20 -1.90 -4.02
CA TYR A 79 -7.90 -2.76 -3.08
C TYR A 79 -8.47 -4.00 -3.78
N VAL A 80 -8.77 -5.00 -2.97
CA VAL A 80 -9.49 -6.20 -3.37
C VAL A 80 -10.77 -6.34 -2.55
N ILE A 81 -11.69 -7.17 -2.98
CA ILE A 81 -12.91 -7.47 -2.22
C ILE A 81 -13.01 -8.97 -1.91
N ASP A 82 -13.52 -9.27 -0.73
CA ASP A 82 -14.03 -10.59 -0.34
C ASP A 82 -15.56 -10.48 -0.24
N ASP A 83 -16.25 -10.86 -1.31
CA ASP A 83 -17.69 -10.71 -1.39
C ASP A 83 -18.43 -11.64 -0.41
N ALA A 84 -17.86 -12.79 -0.09
CA ALA A 84 -18.44 -13.72 0.89
C ALA A 84 -18.45 -13.12 2.30
N LYS A 85 -17.40 -12.40 2.68
CA LYS A 85 -17.27 -11.74 3.98
C LYS A 85 -17.75 -10.29 3.97
N LYS A 86 -18.06 -9.74 2.81
CA LYS A 86 -18.42 -8.33 2.62
C LYS A 86 -17.32 -7.36 3.11
N VAL A 87 -16.06 -7.68 2.79
CA VAL A 87 -14.87 -6.91 3.20
C VAL A 87 -14.13 -6.39 1.97
N GLY A 88 -13.78 -5.11 1.98
CA GLY A 88 -12.81 -4.52 1.06
C GLY A 88 -11.45 -4.39 1.74
N ALA A 89 -10.40 -4.97 1.18
CA ALA A 89 -9.06 -4.88 1.71
C ALA A 89 -8.20 -3.93 0.89
N VAL A 90 -7.71 -2.85 1.51
CA VAL A 90 -6.66 -2.02 0.89
C VAL A 90 -5.37 -2.82 0.93
N GLU A 91 -4.86 -3.14 -0.26
CA GLU A 91 -3.68 -4.01 -0.38
C GLU A 91 -2.37 -3.23 -0.31
N GLU A 92 -2.19 -2.28 -1.21
CA GLU A 92 -0.99 -1.45 -1.20
C GLU A 92 -1.31 -0.01 -1.59
N ASN A 93 -0.57 0.91 -0.99
CA ASN A 93 -0.66 2.33 -1.26
C ASN A 93 0.65 3.03 -0.90
N ALA A 94 0.96 4.09 -1.61
CA ALA A 94 2.09 4.95 -1.29
C ALA A 94 1.83 6.39 -1.74
N VAL A 95 2.45 7.34 -1.03
CA VAL A 95 2.48 8.77 -1.41
C VAL A 95 3.92 9.18 -1.64
N ASN A 96 4.16 9.79 -2.78
CA ASN A 96 5.47 10.29 -3.15
C ASN A 96 5.98 11.28 -2.08
N PRO A 97 7.20 11.09 -1.57
CA PRO A 97 7.78 11.94 -0.53
C PRO A 97 7.69 13.45 -0.81
N LYS A 98 7.77 13.85 -2.08
CA LYS A 98 7.64 15.25 -2.50
C LYS A 98 6.27 15.87 -2.20
N PHE A 99 5.25 15.05 -2.04
CA PHE A 99 3.86 15.47 -1.83
C PHE A 99 3.33 15.06 -0.44
N ARG A 100 4.21 14.68 0.49
CA ARG A 100 3.80 14.35 1.87
C ARG A 100 3.27 15.58 2.61
N GLY A 101 2.42 15.35 3.60
CA GLY A 101 1.82 16.43 4.39
C GLY A 101 0.65 17.17 3.71
N LEU A 102 0.32 16.84 2.46
CA LEU A 102 -0.69 17.53 1.66
C LEU A 102 -2.07 16.84 1.67
N GLY A 103 -2.26 15.86 2.54
CA GLY A 103 -3.53 15.15 2.70
C GLY A 103 -3.86 14.14 1.59
N ILE A 104 -2.89 13.79 0.71
CA ILE A 104 -3.11 12.89 -0.42
C ILE A 104 -3.52 11.49 0.04
N ALA A 105 -2.86 10.93 1.05
CA ALA A 105 -3.21 9.63 1.59
C ALA A 105 -4.67 9.59 2.07
N GLN A 106 -5.09 10.62 2.82
CA GLN A 106 -6.48 10.73 3.28
C GLN A 106 -7.46 10.73 2.12
N LYS A 107 -7.19 11.53 1.09
CA LYS A 107 -8.06 11.59 -0.10
C LYS A 107 -8.14 10.25 -0.84
N MET A 108 -7.02 9.52 -0.92
CA MET A 108 -6.99 8.18 -1.50
C MET A 108 -7.87 7.21 -0.69
N TYR A 109 -7.76 7.21 0.65
CA TYR A 109 -8.59 6.34 1.50
C TYR A 109 -10.07 6.69 1.41
N ASP A 110 -10.43 7.97 1.51
CA ASP A 110 -11.83 8.40 1.40
C ASP A 110 -12.44 7.93 0.07
N PHE A 111 -11.69 8.12 -1.03
CA PHE A 111 -12.11 7.70 -2.35
C PHE A 111 -12.31 6.17 -2.44
N VAL A 112 -11.35 5.37 -1.94
CA VAL A 112 -11.43 3.90 -2.00
C VAL A 112 -12.53 3.38 -1.09
N PHE A 113 -12.75 3.98 0.08
CA PHE A 113 -13.85 3.59 0.97
C PHE A 113 -15.20 3.80 0.30
N ASP A 114 -15.37 4.89 -0.46
CA ASP A 114 -16.60 5.08 -1.24
C ASP A 114 -16.76 4.01 -2.32
N LYS A 115 -15.67 3.63 -3.01
CA LYS A 115 -15.70 2.54 -3.99
C LYS A 115 -16.05 1.19 -3.35
N ILE A 116 -15.41 0.85 -2.22
CA ILE A 116 -15.67 -0.36 -1.45
C ILE A 116 -17.13 -0.43 -1.01
N ARG A 117 -17.71 0.68 -0.53
CA ARG A 117 -19.15 0.75 -0.19
C ARG A 117 -20.04 0.56 -1.42
N GLN A 118 -19.70 1.19 -2.56
CA GLN A 118 -20.46 1.06 -3.81
C GLN A 118 -20.48 -0.38 -4.33
N GLU A 119 -19.46 -1.18 -4.03
CA GLU A 119 -19.41 -2.62 -4.33
C GLU A 119 -20.15 -3.49 -3.30
N GLY A 120 -20.84 -2.89 -2.33
CA GLY A 120 -21.66 -3.60 -1.35
C GLY A 120 -20.89 -4.18 -0.16
N MET A 121 -19.65 -3.77 0.05
CA MET A 121 -18.87 -4.16 1.22
C MET A 121 -19.28 -3.34 2.44
N VAL A 122 -19.21 -3.94 3.62
CA VAL A 122 -19.61 -3.31 4.89
C VAL A 122 -18.44 -3.07 5.84
N CYS A 123 -17.26 -3.57 5.49
CA CYS A 123 -16.05 -3.43 6.27
C CYS A 123 -14.86 -3.16 5.36
N ALA A 124 -13.95 -2.29 5.80
CA ALA A 124 -12.64 -2.08 5.19
C ALA A 124 -11.55 -2.66 6.08
N MET A 125 -10.53 -3.24 5.47
CA MET A 125 -9.37 -3.83 6.14
C MET A 125 -8.07 -3.36 5.50
N VAL A 126 -7.02 -3.26 6.29
CA VAL A 126 -5.64 -3.05 5.82
C VAL A 126 -4.69 -3.75 6.77
N SER A 127 -3.55 -4.21 6.27
CA SER A 127 -2.51 -4.86 7.10
C SER A 127 -1.19 -4.10 7.01
N THR A 128 -0.45 -4.07 8.12
CA THR A 128 0.87 -3.46 8.18
C THR A 128 1.71 -4.08 9.30
N GLY A 129 2.98 -3.74 9.38
CA GLY A 129 3.88 -4.19 10.45
C GLY A 129 3.80 -3.31 11.70
N LEU A 130 4.28 -3.86 12.82
CA LEU A 130 4.39 -3.14 14.10
C LEU A 130 5.75 -2.46 14.31
N ASP A 131 6.72 -2.73 13.44
CA ASP A 131 8.05 -2.12 13.47
C ASP A 131 8.02 -0.62 13.10
N GLU A 132 9.14 0.07 13.36
CA GLU A 132 9.27 1.50 13.10
C GLU A 132 9.22 1.87 11.61
N ALA A 133 9.66 0.98 10.72
CA ALA A 133 9.59 1.22 9.28
C ALA A 133 8.12 1.32 8.79
N HIS A 134 7.19 0.65 9.45
CA HIS A 134 5.76 0.72 9.17
C HIS A 134 5.00 1.81 9.98
N ALA A 135 5.66 2.52 10.88
CA ALA A 135 4.99 3.54 11.71
C ALA A 135 4.28 4.64 10.90
N PRO A 136 4.81 5.13 9.76
CA PRO A 136 4.10 6.08 8.92
C PRO A 136 2.78 5.53 8.36
N ALA A 137 2.75 4.24 7.98
CA ALA A 137 1.54 3.58 7.49
C ALA A 137 0.50 3.46 8.60
N ARG A 138 0.88 3.03 9.82
CA ARG A 138 -0.05 2.95 10.96
C ARG A 138 -0.72 4.30 11.25
N ARG A 139 0.07 5.38 11.31
CA ARG A 139 -0.49 6.73 11.50
C ARG A 139 -1.47 7.16 10.41
N ALA A 140 -1.18 6.78 9.16
CA ALA A 140 -2.07 7.09 8.04
C ALA A 140 -3.39 6.32 8.16
N TYR A 141 -3.35 5.05 8.58
CA TYR A 141 -4.55 4.23 8.76
C TYR A 141 -5.41 4.71 9.92
N GLU A 142 -4.81 5.02 11.06
CA GLU A 142 -5.52 5.61 12.21
C GLU A 142 -6.22 6.93 11.82
N LYS A 143 -5.51 7.80 11.09
CA LYS A 143 -6.07 9.05 10.58
C LYS A 143 -7.20 8.80 9.56
N ALA A 144 -7.13 7.73 8.78
CA ALA A 144 -8.19 7.35 7.84
C ALA A 144 -9.42 6.71 8.52
N GLY A 145 -9.37 6.51 9.85
CA GLY A 145 -10.51 6.03 10.63
C GLY A 145 -10.52 4.53 10.92
N PHE A 146 -9.41 3.82 10.67
CA PHE A 146 -9.27 2.45 11.18
C PHE A 146 -9.09 2.49 12.70
N ASP A 147 -10.11 2.04 13.43
CA ASP A 147 -10.25 2.20 14.89
C ASP A 147 -10.08 0.90 15.69
N ARG A 148 -9.86 -0.22 15.01
CA ARG A 148 -9.70 -1.56 15.61
C ARG A 148 -8.56 -2.31 14.95
N SER A 149 -7.78 -3.06 15.73
CA SER A 149 -6.69 -3.87 15.23
C SER A 149 -6.63 -5.24 15.91
N LEU A 150 -6.16 -6.22 15.14
CA LEU A 150 -5.72 -7.52 15.65
C LEU A 150 -4.23 -7.65 15.33
N GLU A 151 -3.42 -7.72 16.35
CA GLU A 151 -1.97 -7.81 16.20
C GLU A 151 -1.53 -9.26 15.99
N SER A 152 -0.50 -9.45 15.17
CA SER A 152 0.12 -10.76 14.95
C SER A 152 1.63 -10.62 14.84
N VAL A 153 2.35 -11.69 15.18
CA VAL A 153 3.81 -11.76 15.07
C VAL A 153 4.22 -13.01 14.29
N ARG A 154 5.28 -12.89 13.51
CA ARG A 154 5.85 -13.98 12.73
C ARG A 154 7.23 -14.31 13.28
N TYR A 155 7.45 -15.58 13.63
CA TYR A 155 8.73 -16.09 14.12
C TYR A 155 9.47 -16.83 13.03
N TYR A 156 10.79 -16.67 13.00
CA TYR A 156 11.69 -17.37 12.09
C TYR A 156 12.78 -18.09 12.86
N ARG A 157 13.21 -19.24 12.35
CA ARG A 157 14.32 -20.02 12.87
C ARG A 157 15.12 -20.59 11.70
N GLU A 158 16.43 -20.43 11.74
CA GLU A 158 17.34 -21.15 10.86
C GLU A 158 17.46 -22.61 11.32
N LEU A 159 17.43 -23.57 10.36
CA LEU A 159 17.52 -25.02 10.60
C LEU A 159 18.87 -25.57 10.23
#